data_9d341f770e302c8a4e3aeb8eae621c32
#
_entry.id   9d341f770e302c8a4e3aeb8eae621c32
#
_cell.length_a   1.000
_cell.length_b   1.000
_cell.length_c   1.000
_cell.angle_alpha   90.00
_cell.angle_beta   90.00
_cell.angle_gamma   90.00
#
_symmetry.space_group_name_H-M   'P 1'
#
loop_
_entity.id
_entity.type
_entity.pdbx_description
1 polymer ?
#
loop_
_entity_poly.entity_id
_entity_poly.type
_entity_poly.pdbx_seq_one_letter_code
_entity_poly.pdbx_strand_id
1 'polypeptide(L)'
;MTDKQVESVAPEVVEPAKKDWRAGRPQIQPEIMTERGAEIFRLRVAYKKDDRLAFLGHLELIGTIDRCVRRAQLPFRVGNGFAKRMGVQFSQALPVGASSEAEYFDLKLTEYVDPDEALERLLSATPPALAPFAASYVDRSLPALEAWLNAAHWR
;
A
#
# COMPACT_ATOMS: atom_id res chain seq x y z
N MET A 1 38.70 -44.26 28.22
CA MET A 1 38.84 -42.82 28.01
C MET A 1 38.15 -42.48 26.72
N THR A 2 36.97 -41.94 26.83
CA THR A 2 36.19 -41.49 25.69
C THR A 2 36.59 -40.07 25.35
N ASP A 3 37.27 -39.89 24.24
CA ASP A 3 37.45 -38.59 23.64
C ASP A 3 36.08 -38.04 23.26
N LYS A 4 35.57 -37.10 24.05
CA LYS A 4 34.48 -36.28 23.64
C LYS A 4 35.04 -35.33 22.58
N GLN A 5 34.85 -35.69 21.34
CA GLN A 5 34.97 -34.70 20.27
C GLN A 5 33.94 -33.62 20.56
N VAL A 6 34.43 -32.47 20.98
CA VAL A 6 33.63 -31.27 20.98
C VAL A 6 33.49 -30.90 19.52
N GLU A 7 32.39 -31.33 18.91
CA GLU A 7 31.99 -30.75 17.64
C GLU A 7 31.82 -29.25 17.85
N SER A 8 32.73 -28.49 17.31
CA SER A 8 32.54 -27.05 17.19
C SER A 8 31.40 -26.85 16.19
N VAL A 9 30.21 -26.72 16.73
CA VAL A 9 29.08 -26.27 15.95
C VAL A 9 29.43 -24.85 15.47
N ALA A 10 29.70 -24.70 14.20
CA ALA A 10 29.80 -23.38 13.60
C ALA A 10 28.51 -22.61 13.96
N PRO A 11 28.60 -21.35 14.39
CA PRO A 11 27.40 -20.59 14.69
C PRO A 11 26.55 -20.60 13.41
N GLU A 12 25.42 -21.27 13.47
CA GLU A 12 24.40 -21.11 12.45
C GLU A 12 24.10 -19.61 12.37
N VAL A 13 24.35 -19.05 11.20
CA VAL A 13 23.83 -17.74 10.86
C VAL A 13 22.31 -17.94 10.77
N VAL A 14 21.65 -17.72 11.90
CA VAL A 14 20.21 -17.65 11.94
C VAL A 14 19.85 -16.41 11.12
N GLU A 15 19.45 -16.62 9.87
CA GLU A 15 18.77 -15.57 9.15
C GLU A 15 17.63 -15.08 10.05
N PRO A 16 17.49 -13.75 10.26
CA PRO A 16 16.37 -13.24 11.04
C PRO A 16 15.12 -13.81 10.41
N ALA A 17 14.41 -14.63 11.18
CA ALA A 17 13.16 -15.22 10.72
C ALA A 17 12.34 -14.12 10.10
N LYS A 18 11.97 -14.30 8.83
CA LYS A 18 11.08 -13.37 8.13
C LYS A 18 9.91 -13.15 9.08
N LYS A 19 9.81 -11.93 9.60
CA LYS A 19 8.78 -11.56 10.57
C LYS A 19 7.45 -12.03 10.00
N ASP A 20 6.88 -13.07 10.61
CA ASP A 20 5.57 -13.54 10.19
C ASP A 20 4.58 -12.44 10.54
N TRP A 21 4.32 -11.59 9.57
CA TRP A 21 3.40 -10.46 9.68
C TRP A 21 1.96 -10.90 10.00
N ARG A 22 1.69 -12.22 9.91
CA ARG A 22 0.40 -12.83 10.29
C ARG A 22 0.33 -13.21 11.75
N ALA A 23 1.49 -13.40 12.41
CA ALA A 23 1.53 -13.86 13.79
C ALA A 23 1.17 -12.74 14.77
N GLY A 24 0.17 -12.96 15.60
CA GLY A 24 -0.09 -12.12 16.78
C GLY A 24 -1.06 -10.96 16.60
N ARG A 25 -1.77 -10.86 15.46
CA ARG A 25 -2.85 -9.88 15.29
C ARG A 25 -4.20 -10.56 15.20
N PRO A 26 -5.27 -9.94 15.77
CA PRO A 26 -6.61 -10.37 15.44
C PRO A 26 -6.76 -10.25 13.92
N GLN A 27 -6.89 -11.39 13.26
CA GLN A 27 -7.06 -11.43 11.82
C GLN A 27 -8.47 -10.98 11.47
N ILE A 28 -8.64 -9.68 11.32
CA ILE A 28 -9.73 -9.18 10.50
C ILE A 28 -9.35 -9.58 9.08
N GLN A 29 -9.86 -10.70 8.64
CA GLN A 29 -9.67 -11.08 7.24
C GLN A 29 -10.36 -10.03 6.39
N PRO A 30 -9.64 -9.34 5.52
CA PRO A 30 -10.29 -8.46 4.57
C PRO A 30 -11.25 -9.29 3.73
N GLU A 31 -12.41 -8.72 3.46
CA GLU A 31 -13.38 -9.37 2.60
C GLU A 31 -12.75 -9.60 1.22
N ILE A 32 -12.69 -10.85 0.82
CA ILE A 32 -12.12 -11.23 -0.47
C ILE A 32 -13.09 -10.79 -1.57
N MET A 33 -12.65 -9.88 -2.40
CA MET A 33 -13.38 -9.45 -3.57
C MET A 33 -13.00 -10.32 -4.76
N THR A 34 -14.00 -10.87 -5.42
CA THR A 34 -13.77 -11.63 -6.66
C THR A 34 -14.14 -10.75 -7.84
N GLU A 35 -13.19 -10.44 -8.67
CA GLU A 35 -13.40 -9.75 -9.93
C GLU A 35 -12.91 -10.64 -11.07
N ARG A 36 -13.83 -11.08 -11.94
CA ARG A 36 -13.54 -12.01 -13.03
C ARG A 36 -12.82 -13.30 -12.59
N GLY A 37 -13.19 -13.85 -11.41
CA GLY A 37 -12.64 -15.11 -10.90
C GLY A 37 -11.29 -14.98 -10.18
N ALA A 38 -10.73 -13.80 -10.04
CA ALA A 38 -9.51 -13.55 -9.27
C ALA A 38 -9.84 -12.90 -7.92
N GLU A 39 -9.18 -13.35 -6.87
CA GLU A 39 -9.27 -12.71 -5.54
C GLU A 39 -8.57 -11.36 -5.57
N ILE A 40 -9.23 -10.35 -5.03
CA ILE A 40 -8.71 -8.98 -5.00
C ILE A 40 -8.89 -8.41 -3.60
N PHE A 41 -7.81 -7.79 -3.12
CA PHE A 41 -7.78 -7.11 -1.84
C PHE A 41 -7.68 -5.60 -2.09
N ARG A 42 -8.65 -4.84 -1.61
CA ARG A 42 -8.67 -3.38 -1.77
C ARG A 42 -8.06 -2.71 -0.56
N LEU A 43 -6.85 -2.19 -0.71
CA LEU A 43 -6.12 -1.47 0.32
C LEU A 43 -6.32 0.04 0.13
N ARG A 44 -6.88 0.70 1.14
CA ARG A 44 -7.02 2.16 1.17
C ARG A 44 -5.84 2.78 1.88
N VAL A 45 -5.18 3.69 1.22
CA VAL A 45 -4.01 4.39 1.72
C VAL A 45 -4.32 5.88 1.85
N ALA A 46 -4.04 6.43 3.03
CA ALA A 46 -4.08 7.86 3.28
C ALA A 46 -2.67 8.45 3.16
N TYR A 47 -2.54 9.54 2.44
CA TYR A 47 -1.28 10.21 2.19
C TYR A 47 -1.45 11.73 2.24
N LYS A 48 -0.36 12.45 2.44
CA LYS A 48 -0.35 13.90 2.33
C LYS A 48 0.12 14.36 0.95
N LYS A 49 -0.28 15.55 0.56
CA LYS A 49 0.25 16.24 -0.62
C LYS A 49 0.73 17.61 -0.21
N ASP A 50 2.02 17.85 -0.27
CA ASP A 50 2.65 19.02 0.33
C ASP A 50 3.84 19.54 -0.49
N ASP A 51 4.42 20.65 -0.06
CA ASP A 51 5.62 21.28 -0.63
C ASP A 51 5.55 21.45 -2.15
N ARG A 52 6.65 21.16 -2.83
CA ARG A 52 6.76 21.27 -4.29
C ARG A 52 5.81 20.31 -5.02
N LEU A 53 5.46 19.19 -4.40
CA LEU A 53 4.57 18.21 -5.00
C LEU A 53 3.10 18.63 -4.97
N ALA A 54 2.76 19.71 -4.25
CA ALA A 54 1.45 20.35 -4.34
C ALA A 54 1.15 20.86 -5.76
N PHE A 55 2.17 21.18 -6.54
CA PHE A 55 2.05 21.67 -7.92
C PHE A 55 1.90 20.56 -8.95
N LEU A 56 1.96 19.30 -8.57
CA LEU A 56 1.68 18.19 -9.47
C LEU A 56 0.24 18.24 -9.95
N GLY A 57 0.04 18.15 -11.26
CA GLY A 57 -1.27 17.89 -11.86
C GLY A 57 -1.75 16.48 -11.49
N HIS A 58 -3.05 16.24 -11.64
CA HIS A 58 -3.65 14.96 -11.25
C HIS A 58 -3.03 13.76 -11.99
N LEU A 59 -2.79 13.88 -13.30
CA LEU A 59 -2.16 12.81 -14.09
C LEU A 59 -0.71 12.56 -13.68
N GLU A 60 0.03 13.59 -13.32
CA GLU A 60 1.40 13.48 -12.81
C GLU A 60 1.43 12.82 -11.44
N LEU A 61 0.46 13.14 -10.59
CA LEU A 61 0.29 12.51 -9.27
C LEU A 61 0.01 11.00 -9.43
N ILE A 62 -0.92 10.63 -10.30
CA ILE A 62 -1.22 9.23 -10.62
C ILE A 62 0.05 8.49 -11.06
N GLY A 63 0.80 9.06 -11.98
CA GLY A 63 2.06 8.47 -12.46
C GLY A 63 3.13 8.37 -11.37
N THR A 64 3.18 9.32 -10.47
CA THR A 64 4.12 9.31 -9.33
C THR A 64 3.76 8.20 -8.34
N ILE A 65 2.50 8.09 -7.96
CA ILE A 65 2.03 7.02 -7.05
C ILE A 65 2.21 5.65 -7.70
N ASP A 66 1.93 5.51 -8.99
CA ASP A 66 2.20 4.26 -9.72
C ASP A 66 3.67 3.83 -9.58
N ARG A 67 4.61 4.74 -9.79
CA ARG A 67 6.04 4.46 -9.60
C ARG A 67 6.38 4.10 -8.15
N CYS A 68 5.77 4.75 -7.17
CA CYS A 68 5.97 4.45 -5.75
C CYS A 68 5.49 3.05 -5.39
N VAL A 69 4.31 2.67 -5.86
CA VAL A 69 3.75 1.33 -5.64
C VAL A 69 4.63 0.25 -6.27
N ARG A 70 5.15 0.49 -7.48
CA ARG A 70 6.08 -0.43 -8.15
C ARG A 70 7.39 -0.57 -7.39
N ARG A 71 7.96 0.51 -6.89
CA ARG A 71 9.16 0.51 -6.05
C ARG A 71 8.94 -0.20 -4.72
N ALA A 72 7.78 -0.05 -4.14
CA ALA A 72 7.39 -0.74 -2.92
C ALA A 72 7.23 -2.25 -3.10
N GLN A 73 7.23 -2.73 -4.35
CA GLN A 73 7.06 -4.14 -4.72
C GLN A 73 5.78 -4.76 -4.13
N LEU A 74 4.71 -3.98 -4.06
CA LEU A 74 3.41 -4.50 -3.65
C LEU A 74 2.79 -5.31 -4.79
N PRO A 75 2.07 -6.41 -4.50
CA PRO A 75 1.44 -7.26 -5.49
C PRO A 75 0.18 -6.60 -6.06
N PHE A 76 0.35 -5.53 -6.83
CA PHE A 76 -0.76 -4.79 -7.42
C PHE A 76 -1.39 -5.54 -8.58
N ARG A 77 -2.69 -5.32 -8.76
CA ARG A 77 -3.42 -5.85 -9.90
C ARG A 77 -3.22 -4.99 -11.13
N VAL A 78 -3.06 -5.65 -12.26
CA VAL A 78 -3.03 -5.01 -13.59
C VAL A 78 -4.35 -5.28 -14.31
N GLY A 79 -5.00 -4.24 -14.80
CA GLY A 79 -6.25 -4.37 -15.57
C GLY A 79 -6.04 -5.07 -16.91
N ASN A 80 -7.11 -5.73 -17.41
CA ASN A 80 -7.12 -6.48 -18.67
C ASN A 80 -7.43 -5.60 -19.91
N GLY A 81 -7.18 -4.30 -19.84
CA GLY A 81 -7.42 -3.39 -20.96
C GLY A 81 -6.27 -3.32 -21.95
N PHE A 82 -6.47 -2.58 -23.05
CA PHE A 82 -5.45 -2.30 -24.07
C PHE A 82 -4.21 -1.61 -23.48
N ALA A 83 -4.41 -0.75 -22.47
CA ALA A 83 -3.37 -0.22 -21.63
C ALA A 83 -3.43 -0.97 -20.30
N LYS A 84 -2.43 -1.79 -20.01
CA LYS A 84 -2.29 -2.49 -18.74
C LYS A 84 -2.01 -1.47 -17.64
N ARG A 85 -3.07 -0.98 -17.01
CA ARG A 85 -2.97 0.00 -15.92
C ARG A 85 -3.07 -0.69 -14.58
N MET A 86 -2.31 -0.15 -13.62
CA MET A 86 -2.43 -0.54 -12.21
C MET A 86 -3.85 -0.25 -11.71
N GLY A 87 -4.42 -1.16 -10.92
CA GLY A 87 -5.72 -1.00 -10.30
C GLY A 87 -5.68 -0.03 -9.12
N VAL A 88 -5.61 1.26 -9.41
CA VAL A 88 -5.61 2.34 -8.40
C VAL A 88 -6.75 3.28 -8.66
N GLN A 89 -7.54 3.57 -7.63
CA GLN A 89 -8.54 4.63 -7.64
C GLN A 89 -8.11 5.76 -6.71
N PHE A 90 -8.23 6.98 -7.18
CA PHE A 90 -7.90 8.18 -6.40
C PHE A 90 -9.15 8.88 -5.89
N SER A 91 -9.00 9.61 -4.79
CA SER A 91 -9.94 10.66 -4.42
C SER A 91 -9.99 11.75 -5.49
N GLN A 92 -10.94 12.67 -5.35
CA GLN A 92 -11.08 13.77 -6.30
C GLN A 92 -9.76 14.53 -6.49
N ALA A 93 -9.55 14.99 -7.73
CA ALA A 93 -8.36 15.77 -8.04
C ALA A 93 -8.32 17.07 -7.26
N LEU A 94 -7.19 17.34 -6.59
CA LEU A 94 -6.91 18.65 -6.01
C LEU A 94 -6.51 19.64 -7.10
N PRO A 95 -6.88 20.93 -6.95
CA PRO A 95 -6.32 21.98 -7.79
C PRO A 95 -4.79 21.99 -7.72
N VAL A 96 -4.15 22.31 -8.83
CA VAL A 96 -2.69 22.47 -8.88
C VAL A 96 -2.27 23.59 -7.92
N GLY A 97 -1.28 23.30 -7.08
CA GLY A 97 -0.82 24.20 -6.02
C GLY A 97 -1.54 24.06 -4.68
N ALA A 98 -2.60 23.25 -4.61
CA ALA A 98 -3.27 22.96 -3.36
C ALA A 98 -2.55 21.86 -2.59
N SER A 99 -2.27 22.11 -1.31
CA SER A 99 -1.78 21.12 -0.36
C SER A 99 -2.95 20.42 0.33
N SER A 100 -2.73 19.20 0.78
CA SER A 100 -3.70 18.46 1.58
C SER A 100 -3.02 17.64 2.66
N GLU A 101 -3.60 17.66 3.85
CA GLU A 101 -3.13 16.84 4.98
C GLU A 101 -3.56 15.38 4.85
N ALA A 102 -4.65 15.11 4.12
CA ALA A 102 -5.17 13.77 3.94
C ALA A 102 -5.84 13.63 2.56
N GLU A 103 -5.18 12.88 1.71
CA GLU A 103 -5.70 12.38 0.44
C GLU A 103 -5.74 10.86 0.50
N TYR A 104 -6.52 10.24 -0.37
CA TYR A 104 -6.70 8.79 -0.37
C TYR A 104 -6.55 8.21 -1.76
N PHE A 105 -5.99 7.01 -1.80
CA PHE A 105 -6.12 6.14 -2.96
C PHE A 105 -6.43 4.70 -2.52
N ASP A 106 -7.19 4.00 -3.34
CA ASP A 106 -7.46 2.59 -3.18
C ASP A 106 -6.62 1.79 -4.16
N LEU A 107 -5.83 0.87 -3.63
CA LEU A 107 -4.96 -0.01 -4.40
C LEU A 107 -5.53 -1.42 -4.38
N LYS A 108 -5.74 -1.99 -5.56
CA LYS A 108 -6.15 -3.39 -5.70
C LYS A 108 -4.92 -4.28 -5.68
N LEU A 109 -4.85 -5.18 -4.71
CA LEU A 109 -3.78 -6.16 -4.56
C LEU A 109 -4.29 -7.56 -4.95
N THR A 110 -3.40 -8.36 -5.52
CA THR A 110 -3.66 -9.77 -5.88
C THR A 110 -3.38 -10.72 -4.73
N GLU A 111 -2.65 -10.27 -3.71
CA GLU A 111 -2.31 -11.03 -2.53
C GLU A 111 -2.52 -10.17 -1.28
N TYR A 112 -2.80 -10.83 -0.16
CA TYR A 112 -2.88 -10.15 1.11
C TYR A 112 -1.49 -9.71 1.59
N VAL A 113 -1.35 -8.44 1.91
CA VAL A 113 -0.18 -7.87 2.59
C VAL A 113 -0.65 -7.20 3.87
N ASP A 114 0.05 -7.41 4.99
CA ASP A 114 -0.29 -6.71 6.23
C ASP A 114 -0.31 -5.19 6.00
N PRO A 115 -1.35 -4.47 6.45
CA PRO A 115 -1.47 -3.03 6.20
C PRO A 115 -0.27 -2.22 6.70
N ASP A 116 0.30 -2.58 7.84
CA ASP A 116 1.46 -1.86 8.37
C ASP A 116 2.72 -2.15 7.56
N GLU A 117 2.88 -3.38 7.08
CA GLU A 117 3.97 -3.72 6.18
C GLU A 117 3.84 -2.99 4.84
N ALA A 118 2.65 -2.95 4.28
CA ALA A 118 2.38 -2.21 3.06
C ALA A 118 2.68 -0.72 3.24
N LEU A 119 2.28 -0.15 4.37
CA LEU A 119 2.55 1.24 4.72
C LEU A 119 4.05 1.53 4.83
N GLU A 120 4.81 0.68 5.52
CA GLU A 120 6.27 0.82 5.64
C GLU A 120 6.96 0.76 4.27
N ARG A 121 6.55 -0.18 3.43
CA ARG A 121 7.10 -0.33 2.07
C ARG A 121 6.78 0.87 1.19
N LEU A 122 5.56 1.37 1.25
CA LEU A 122 5.15 2.58 0.53
C LEU A 122 5.88 3.82 1.06
N LEU A 123 6.01 3.97 2.37
CA LEU A 123 6.71 5.10 2.98
C LEU A 123 8.18 5.16 2.54
N SER A 124 8.85 4.02 2.46
CA SER A 124 10.24 3.92 2.00
C SER A 124 10.39 4.24 0.51
N ALA A 125 9.34 4.06 -0.28
CA ALA A 125 9.35 4.24 -1.73
C ALA A 125 8.77 5.59 -2.19
N THR A 126 8.21 6.37 -1.28
CA THR A 126 7.46 7.60 -1.60
C THR A 126 8.21 8.83 -1.12
N PRO A 127 8.24 9.92 -1.91
CA PRO A 127 8.80 11.18 -1.47
C PRO A 127 8.10 11.70 -0.20
N PRO A 128 8.83 12.37 0.73
CA PRO A 128 8.25 12.88 1.97
C PRO A 128 7.05 13.79 1.78
N ALA A 129 7.01 14.56 0.70
CA ALA A 129 5.89 15.45 0.37
C ALA A 129 4.59 14.73 -0.04
N LEU A 130 4.65 13.43 -0.31
CA LEU A 130 3.51 12.56 -0.58
C LEU A 130 3.42 11.41 0.43
N ALA A 131 4.03 11.55 1.60
CA ALA A 131 4.18 10.46 2.56
C ALA A 131 2.83 9.84 2.95
N PRO A 132 2.67 8.52 2.76
CA PRO A 132 1.53 7.81 3.30
C PRO A 132 1.65 7.73 4.83
N PHE A 133 0.54 7.79 5.53
CA PHE A 133 0.52 7.75 6.99
C PHE A 133 -0.47 6.75 7.58
N ALA A 134 -1.37 6.19 6.76
CA ALA A 134 -2.29 5.15 7.19
C ALA A 134 -2.65 4.24 6.02
N ALA A 135 -2.84 2.96 6.32
CA ALA A 135 -3.30 1.97 5.36
C ALA A 135 -4.25 0.99 6.05
N SER A 136 -5.35 0.66 5.39
CA SER A 136 -6.31 -0.33 5.87
C SER A 136 -7.05 -0.97 4.71
N TYR A 137 -7.46 -2.23 4.87
CA TYR A 137 -8.33 -2.86 3.90
C TYR A 137 -9.75 -2.31 4.02
N VAL A 138 -10.42 -2.23 2.88
CA VAL A 138 -11.76 -1.69 2.77
C VAL A 138 -12.74 -2.81 2.58
N ASP A 139 -13.84 -2.76 3.36
CA ASP A 139 -14.96 -3.67 3.22
C ASP A 139 -15.63 -3.49 1.85
N ARG A 140 -16.10 -4.59 1.30
CA ARG A 140 -16.84 -4.63 0.04
C ARG A 140 -18.11 -3.77 0.06
N SER A 141 -18.73 -3.64 1.22
CA SER A 141 -19.92 -2.81 1.42
C SER A 141 -19.64 -1.31 1.33
N LEU A 142 -18.38 -0.88 1.48
CA LEU A 142 -18.04 0.52 1.37
C LEU A 142 -18.07 0.98 -0.10
N PRO A 143 -18.69 2.15 -0.36
CA PRO A 143 -18.75 2.70 -1.71
C PRO A 143 -17.36 3.01 -2.26
N ALA A 144 -17.31 3.27 -3.56
CA ALA A 144 -16.10 3.77 -4.22
C ALA A 144 -15.60 5.04 -3.50
N LEU A 145 -14.30 5.27 -3.57
CA LEU A 145 -13.63 6.34 -2.83
C LEU A 145 -14.26 7.73 -3.07
N GLU A 146 -14.65 8.04 -4.30
CA GLU A 146 -15.32 9.30 -4.64
C GLU A 146 -16.68 9.47 -3.93
N ALA A 147 -17.44 8.39 -3.80
CA ALA A 147 -18.72 8.42 -3.12
C ALA A 147 -18.60 8.42 -1.59
N TRP A 148 -17.48 7.92 -1.07
CA TRP A 148 -17.20 7.90 0.37
C TRP A 148 -16.71 9.25 0.90
N LEU A 149 -15.91 9.96 0.11
CA LEU A 149 -15.40 11.30 0.45
C LEU A 149 -16.45 12.35 0.10
N ASN A 150 -17.20 12.77 1.09
CA ASN A 150 -18.31 13.73 0.92
C ASN A 150 -18.09 15.08 1.61
N ALA A 151 -16.92 15.29 2.24
CA ALA A 151 -16.58 16.54 2.91
C ALA A 151 -15.11 16.91 2.74
N ALA A 152 -14.85 18.19 2.48
CA ALA A 152 -13.52 18.78 2.45
C ALA A 152 -13.50 20.06 3.29
N HIS A 153 -12.47 20.21 4.13
CA HIS A 153 -12.22 21.45 4.86
C HIS A 153 -11.06 22.20 4.20
N TRP A 154 -11.33 23.37 3.69
CA TRP A 154 -10.34 24.26 3.11
C TRP A 154 -9.88 25.29 4.14
N ARG A 155 -8.60 25.43 4.24
CA ARG A 155 -7.98 26.52 5.03
C ARG A 155 -7.51 27.63 4.12
#